data_1f13b04a6b12b40748ba7f9297f6f682
#
_entry.id   1f13b04a6b12b40748ba7f9297f6f682
#
_cell.length_a   1.000
_cell.length_b   1.000
_cell.length_c   1.000
_cell.angle_alpha   90.00
_cell.angle_beta   90.00
_cell.angle_gamma   90.00
#
_symmetry.space_group_name_H-M   'P 1'
#
loop_
_entity.id
_entity.type
_entity.pdbx_description
1 polymer ?
#
loop_
_entity_poly.entity_id
_entity_poly.type
_entity_poly.pdbx_seq_one_letter_code
_entity_poly.pdbx_strand_id
1 'polypeptide(L)'
;MPTCRRLIVSLYRLSLACLLVFAGNASAREYTYSDAHLHYVDFFQETAGMPKLLTAMKENSIEHVMISGIPVAKKWHEDEPKRPRYYAGDDADAYWYSATDVIVADAVQKLTPEQRPYFHPFLSGFNPNDKNSAAHIQRMLELYPGLWQGIGEVFTRHDDLTALTSGDTPRANNEAMTKIYHLAAENDLPVMVHSNITSKRERNPLYLQEIEEPLRNHPHTRFIWAHAGTSAEIHRHQTQLDFLLPTLTRMLEAYPNLFIDLSWSMLTPYLLDEQGKPRPEWLALVKKYPERFMLGSDVVGRFNRLGEEMHSFAPFLDALPEEIAQKVARDNFLAILPRTALKSGKTALNR
;
A
#
# COMPACT_ATOMS: atom_id res chain seq x y z
N MET A 1 -50.07 67.88 -48.11
CA MET A 1 -48.69 68.29 -47.91
C MET A 1 -48.07 67.45 -46.84
N PRO A 2 -47.23 66.52 -47.16
CA PRO A 2 -46.55 65.73 -46.13
C PRO A 2 -45.07 66.09 -46.04
N THR A 3 -44.62 66.22 -44.81
CA THR A 3 -43.23 66.52 -44.42
C THR A 3 -42.46 65.21 -44.26
N CYS A 4 -41.35 65.13 -44.98
CA CYS A 4 -40.39 64.06 -44.96
C CYS A 4 -39.54 64.08 -43.67
N ARG A 5 -39.53 63.03 -42.83
CA ARG A 5 -38.56 62.90 -41.77
C ARG A 5 -37.59 61.76 -42.13
N ARG A 6 -36.31 62.16 -42.29
CA ARG A 6 -35.19 61.22 -42.51
C ARG A 6 -34.90 60.49 -41.18
N LEU A 7 -34.91 59.16 -41.20
CA LEU A 7 -34.36 58.33 -40.14
C LEU A 7 -32.88 58.08 -40.45
N ILE A 8 -32.02 58.46 -39.54
CA ILE A 8 -30.59 58.10 -39.51
C ILE A 8 -30.49 56.75 -38.79
N VAL A 9 -30.11 55.72 -39.55
CA VAL A 9 -29.82 54.40 -38.99
C VAL A 9 -28.34 54.40 -38.58
N SER A 10 -28.06 54.41 -37.28
CA SER A 10 -26.72 54.25 -36.73
C SER A 10 -26.39 52.78 -36.69
N LEU A 11 -25.40 52.34 -37.48
CA LEU A 11 -24.83 51.01 -37.49
C LEU A 11 -23.87 50.87 -36.28
N TYR A 12 -24.35 50.24 -35.22
CA TYR A 12 -23.46 49.70 -34.19
C TYR A 12 -22.87 48.39 -34.69
N ARG A 13 -21.57 48.40 -35.00
CA ARG A 13 -20.80 47.19 -35.21
C ARG A 13 -20.52 46.57 -33.83
N LEU A 14 -21.24 45.54 -33.47
CA LEU A 14 -20.91 44.65 -32.39
C LEU A 14 -19.73 43.78 -32.83
N SER A 15 -18.54 44.07 -32.34
CA SER A 15 -17.39 43.19 -32.44
C SER A 15 -17.57 42.09 -31.40
N LEU A 16 -18.06 40.93 -31.85
CA LEU A 16 -18.11 39.69 -31.05
C LEU A 16 -16.70 39.11 -31.00
N ALA A 17 -15.94 39.44 -29.95
CA ALA A 17 -14.68 38.78 -29.66
C ALA A 17 -15.03 37.35 -29.18
N CYS A 18 -14.91 36.37 -30.05
CA CYS A 18 -14.89 34.95 -29.67
C CYS A 18 -13.62 34.70 -28.83
N LEU A 19 -13.75 34.72 -27.50
CA LEU A 19 -12.79 34.11 -26.62
C LEU A 19 -12.90 32.59 -26.85
N LEU A 20 -12.04 32.06 -27.71
CA LEU A 20 -11.74 30.64 -27.76
C LEU A 20 -11.03 30.29 -26.44
N VAL A 21 -11.80 29.89 -25.45
CA VAL A 21 -11.28 29.15 -24.31
C VAL A 21 -10.75 27.82 -24.88
N PHE A 22 -9.46 27.76 -25.11
CA PHE A 22 -8.77 26.50 -25.24
C PHE A 22 -8.91 25.77 -23.90
N ALA A 23 -9.98 25.01 -23.73
CA ALA A 23 -9.97 23.92 -22.78
C ALA A 23 -8.93 22.93 -23.35
N GLY A 24 -7.68 23.11 -22.94
CA GLY A 24 -6.68 22.09 -23.13
C GLY A 24 -7.25 20.83 -22.52
N ASN A 25 -7.58 19.84 -23.35
CA ASN A 25 -7.73 18.48 -22.87
C ASN A 25 -6.37 18.12 -22.26
N ALA A 26 -6.23 18.29 -20.94
CA ALA A 26 -5.17 17.63 -20.23
C ALA A 26 -5.41 16.14 -20.46
N SER A 27 -4.69 15.55 -21.40
CA SER A 27 -4.66 14.10 -21.54
C SER A 27 -4.28 13.57 -20.15
N ALA A 28 -5.10 12.69 -19.59
CA ALA A 28 -4.77 12.02 -18.35
C ALA A 28 -3.39 11.37 -18.55
N ARG A 29 -2.49 11.56 -17.59
CA ARG A 29 -1.16 10.96 -17.68
C ARG A 29 -1.31 9.44 -17.62
N GLU A 30 -0.52 8.75 -18.42
CA GLU A 30 -0.40 7.30 -18.33
C GLU A 30 0.72 7.00 -17.32
N TYR A 31 0.39 6.17 -16.32
CA TYR A 31 1.33 5.75 -15.31
C TYR A 31 1.67 4.28 -15.48
N THR A 32 2.93 3.94 -15.22
CA THR A 32 3.35 2.58 -14.92
C THR A 32 3.42 2.44 -13.41
N TYR A 33 2.78 1.42 -12.85
CA TYR A 33 2.64 1.26 -11.42
C TYR A 33 3.56 0.18 -10.86
N SER A 34 3.98 0.37 -9.62
CA SER A 34 4.39 -0.71 -8.72
C SER A 34 3.35 -0.82 -7.62
N ASP A 35 2.80 -2.02 -7.44
CA ASP A 35 1.93 -2.31 -6.31
C ASP A 35 2.79 -2.75 -5.12
N ALA A 36 2.98 -1.87 -4.15
CA ALA A 36 3.82 -2.12 -2.98
C ALA A 36 3.09 -2.88 -1.86
N HIS A 37 1.82 -3.29 -2.08
CA HIS A 37 1.04 -3.98 -1.08
C HIS A 37 -0.03 -4.87 -1.72
N LEU A 38 0.27 -6.17 -1.87
CA LEU A 38 -0.65 -7.15 -2.41
C LEU A 38 -0.51 -8.49 -1.68
N HIS A 39 -1.64 -9.08 -1.28
CA HIS A 39 -1.72 -10.42 -0.72
C HIS A 39 -2.12 -11.45 -1.78
N TYR A 40 -1.30 -12.47 -1.96
CA TYR A 40 -1.53 -13.51 -2.95
C TYR A 40 -2.68 -14.45 -2.60
N VAL A 41 -2.92 -14.64 -1.32
CA VAL A 41 -3.99 -15.48 -0.78
C VAL A 41 -4.95 -14.66 0.08
N ASP A 42 -6.15 -15.17 0.28
CA ASP A 42 -7.13 -14.59 1.20
C ASP A 42 -7.06 -15.21 2.61
N PHE A 43 -7.98 -14.83 3.49
CA PHE A 43 -8.04 -15.33 4.87
C PHE A 43 -8.40 -16.82 4.99
N PHE A 44 -8.72 -17.49 3.90
CA PHE A 44 -8.87 -18.94 3.80
C PHE A 44 -7.68 -19.61 3.09
N GLN A 45 -6.62 -18.83 2.83
CA GLN A 45 -5.44 -19.26 2.07
C GLN A 45 -5.77 -19.69 0.63
N GLU A 46 -6.85 -19.14 0.08
CA GLU A 46 -7.29 -19.35 -1.31
C GLU A 46 -6.81 -18.20 -2.20
N THR A 47 -6.59 -18.47 -3.49
CA THR A 47 -6.15 -17.48 -4.46
C THR A 47 -6.84 -17.67 -5.81
N ALA A 48 -7.00 -16.57 -6.55
CA ALA A 48 -7.41 -16.63 -7.96
C ALA A 48 -6.30 -17.17 -8.88
N GLY A 49 -5.07 -17.26 -8.38
CA GLY A 49 -3.92 -17.85 -9.03
C GLY A 49 -3.08 -16.89 -9.87
N MET A 50 -1.82 -17.25 -10.08
CA MET A 50 -0.82 -16.45 -10.78
C MET A 50 -1.23 -16.03 -12.21
N PRO A 51 -1.90 -16.88 -13.03
CA PRO A 51 -2.34 -16.47 -14.37
C PRO A 51 -3.28 -15.27 -14.35
N LYS A 52 -4.20 -15.20 -13.37
CA LYS A 52 -5.12 -14.05 -13.24
C LYS A 52 -4.39 -12.81 -12.74
N LEU A 53 -3.42 -12.95 -11.85
CA LEU A 53 -2.59 -11.84 -11.40
C LEU A 53 -1.79 -11.26 -12.56
N LEU A 54 -1.10 -12.09 -13.34
CA LEU A 54 -0.34 -11.67 -14.51
C LEU A 54 -1.21 -10.94 -15.56
N THR A 55 -2.43 -11.44 -15.77
CA THR A 55 -3.40 -10.77 -16.68
C THR A 55 -3.79 -9.40 -16.15
N ALA A 56 -4.17 -9.31 -14.86
CA ALA A 56 -4.55 -8.05 -14.23
C ALA A 56 -3.41 -7.01 -14.23
N MET A 57 -2.18 -7.44 -13.96
CA MET A 57 -0.99 -6.57 -14.05
C MET A 57 -0.81 -6.01 -15.47
N LYS A 58 -0.81 -6.90 -16.47
CA LYS A 58 -0.61 -6.51 -17.88
C LYS A 58 -1.68 -5.55 -18.39
N GLU A 59 -2.95 -5.81 -18.08
CA GLU A 59 -4.09 -5.01 -18.55
C GLU A 59 -4.14 -3.62 -17.91
N ASN A 60 -3.45 -3.42 -16.77
CA ASN A 60 -3.54 -2.21 -15.96
C ASN A 60 -2.20 -1.47 -15.77
N SER A 61 -1.19 -1.76 -16.61
CA SER A 61 0.13 -1.13 -16.55
C SER A 61 0.82 -1.25 -15.17
N ILE A 62 0.58 -2.36 -14.47
CA ILE A 62 1.25 -2.69 -13.21
C ILE A 62 2.46 -3.54 -13.54
N GLU A 63 3.65 -2.97 -13.38
CA GLU A 63 4.89 -3.64 -13.79
C GLU A 63 5.47 -4.48 -12.66
N HIS A 64 5.44 -3.98 -11.42
CA HIS A 64 6.02 -4.65 -10.27
C HIS A 64 4.97 -4.83 -9.17
N VAL A 65 5.06 -5.94 -8.44
CA VAL A 65 4.21 -6.21 -7.28
C VAL A 65 5.03 -6.74 -6.11
N MET A 66 4.85 -6.13 -4.94
CA MET A 66 5.10 -6.82 -3.68
C MET A 66 4.05 -7.91 -3.54
N ILE A 67 4.47 -9.13 -3.26
CA ILE A 67 3.58 -10.27 -3.10
C ILE A 67 3.85 -10.96 -1.76
N SER A 68 2.84 -11.01 -0.90
CA SER A 68 2.93 -11.67 0.40
C SER A 68 1.79 -12.66 0.58
N GLY A 69 1.91 -13.51 1.59
CA GLY A 69 0.78 -14.27 2.09
C GLY A 69 -0.08 -13.47 3.06
N ILE A 70 -1.08 -14.10 3.63
CA ILE A 70 -1.83 -13.61 4.80
C ILE A 70 -1.36 -14.40 6.02
N PRO A 71 -0.80 -13.74 7.06
CA PRO A 71 -0.21 -14.43 8.21
C PRO A 71 -1.23 -15.14 9.12
N VAL A 72 -2.53 -14.86 8.92
CA VAL A 72 -3.61 -15.46 9.69
C VAL A 72 -4.60 -16.17 8.78
N ALA A 73 -5.12 -17.33 9.24
CA ALA A 73 -6.20 -18.03 8.58
C ALA A 73 -7.44 -18.03 9.47
N LYS A 74 -8.61 -17.81 8.87
CA LYS A 74 -9.88 -17.93 9.60
C LYS A 74 -10.16 -19.39 9.91
N LYS A 75 -10.58 -19.65 11.14
CA LYS A 75 -11.02 -20.97 11.59
C LYS A 75 -12.38 -21.29 10.97
N TRP A 76 -12.40 -22.33 10.16
CA TRP A 76 -13.61 -22.90 9.62
C TRP A 76 -13.40 -24.39 9.35
N HIS A 77 -14.38 -25.17 9.75
CA HIS A 77 -14.45 -26.58 9.47
C HIS A 77 -15.65 -26.86 8.56
N GLU A 78 -15.53 -27.79 7.61
CA GLU A 78 -16.60 -28.11 6.67
C GLU A 78 -17.91 -28.61 7.32
N ASP A 79 -17.81 -29.17 8.54
CA ASP A 79 -18.97 -29.55 9.35
C ASP A 79 -19.69 -28.36 10.00
N GLU A 80 -19.11 -27.18 9.99
CA GLU A 80 -19.76 -25.97 10.48
C GLU A 80 -20.89 -25.55 9.53
N PRO A 81 -22.07 -25.16 10.07
CA PRO A 81 -23.26 -24.92 9.25
C PRO A 81 -23.10 -23.74 8.29
N LYS A 82 -22.11 -22.88 8.51
CA LYS A 82 -21.89 -21.70 7.71
C LYS A 82 -20.41 -21.33 7.64
N ARG A 83 -19.90 -21.21 6.42
CA ARG A 83 -18.56 -20.65 6.18
C ARG A 83 -18.48 -19.22 6.72
N PRO A 84 -17.43 -18.83 7.48
CA PRO A 84 -17.19 -17.47 7.91
C PRO A 84 -17.14 -16.51 6.72
N ARG A 85 -17.50 -15.25 6.93
CA ARG A 85 -17.34 -14.23 5.91
C ARG A 85 -15.87 -13.97 5.61
N TYR A 86 -15.61 -13.47 4.42
CA TYR A 86 -14.27 -13.24 3.91
C TYR A 86 -13.39 -12.37 4.83
N TYR A 87 -13.95 -11.28 5.33
CA TYR A 87 -13.25 -10.33 6.19
C TYR A 87 -13.89 -10.27 7.59
N ALA A 88 -13.40 -9.35 8.43
CA ALA A 88 -13.93 -9.09 9.76
C ALA A 88 -15.47 -8.94 9.80
N GLY A 89 -16.07 -9.11 10.96
CA GLY A 89 -17.48 -8.89 11.20
C GLY A 89 -18.35 -10.14 11.27
N ASP A 90 -17.73 -11.31 11.46
CA ASP A 90 -18.43 -12.54 11.81
C ASP A 90 -17.87 -13.22 13.07
N ASP A 91 -16.91 -12.58 13.74
CA ASP A 91 -16.23 -13.04 14.97
C ASP A 91 -15.60 -14.44 14.88
N ALA A 92 -15.36 -14.91 13.65
CA ALA A 92 -14.69 -16.20 13.45
C ALA A 92 -13.26 -16.14 13.93
N ASP A 93 -12.88 -17.06 14.80
CA ASP A 93 -11.52 -17.21 15.29
C ASP A 93 -10.52 -17.27 14.14
N ALA A 94 -9.36 -16.69 14.36
CA ALA A 94 -8.22 -16.77 13.44
C ALA A 94 -7.01 -17.41 14.14
N TYR A 95 -6.14 -17.99 13.36
CA TYR A 95 -4.89 -18.57 13.85
C TYR A 95 -3.73 -18.22 12.94
N TRP A 96 -2.54 -18.15 13.51
CA TRP A 96 -1.32 -17.88 12.75
C TRP A 96 -0.98 -19.04 11.83
N TYR A 97 -0.68 -18.73 10.57
CA TYR A 97 -0.53 -19.70 9.51
C TYR A 97 0.78 -19.52 8.73
N SER A 98 1.81 -20.25 9.13
CA SER A 98 3.14 -20.10 8.52
C SER A 98 3.28 -20.66 7.11
N ALA A 99 2.42 -21.63 6.72
CA ALA A 99 2.49 -22.20 5.38
C ALA A 99 2.12 -21.22 4.26
N THR A 100 1.57 -20.06 4.59
CA THR A 100 1.28 -18.99 3.61
C THR A 100 2.52 -18.58 2.82
N ASP A 101 3.68 -18.51 3.47
CA ASP A 101 4.95 -18.21 2.80
C ASP A 101 5.36 -19.28 1.78
N VAL A 102 5.10 -20.55 2.10
CA VAL A 102 5.37 -21.66 1.16
C VAL A 102 4.48 -21.57 -0.07
N ILE A 103 3.20 -21.14 0.09
CA ILE A 103 2.28 -20.91 -1.02
C ILE A 103 2.80 -19.81 -1.93
N VAL A 104 3.27 -18.70 -1.36
CA VAL A 104 3.87 -17.59 -2.13
C VAL A 104 5.16 -18.03 -2.82
N ALA A 105 6.05 -18.72 -2.10
CA ALA A 105 7.31 -19.22 -2.65
C ALA A 105 7.09 -20.16 -3.85
N ASP A 106 6.18 -21.13 -3.70
CA ASP A 106 5.82 -22.06 -4.77
C ASP A 106 5.24 -21.34 -5.99
N ALA A 107 4.37 -20.36 -5.79
CA ALA A 107 3.78 -19.57 -6.87
C ALA A 107 4.84 -18.76 -7.64
N VAL A 108 5.76 -18.08 -6.93
CA VAL A 108 6.81 -17.27 -7.56
C VAL A 108 7.88 -18.13 -8.22
N GLN A 109 8.23 -19.29 -7.65
CA GLN A 109 9.21 -20.21 -8.27
C GLN A 109 8.73 -20.80 -9.60
N LYS A 110 7.40 -20.92 -9.80
CA LYS A 110 6.80 -21.42 -11.04
C LYS A 110 6.76 -20.39 -12.16
N LEU A 111 7.07 -19.13 -11.88
CA LEU A 111 7.18 -18.08 -12.89
C LEU A 111 8.38 -18.34 -13.82
N THR A 112 8.24 -17.92 -15.09
CA THR A 112 9.36 -17.96 -16.03
C THR A 112 10.49 -17.00 -15.59
N PRO A 113 11.72 -17.21 -16.06
CA PRO A 113 12.83 -16.28 -15.78
C PRO A 113 12.53 -14.84 -16.18
N GLU A 114 11.72 -14.63 -17.23
CA GLU A 114 11.32 -13.32 -17.74
C GLU A 114 10.25 -12.66 -16.85
N GLN A 115 9.39 -13.45 -16.21
CA GLN A 115 8.31 -12.94 -15.35
C GLN A 115 8.79 -12.65 -13.93
N ARG A 116 9.71 -13.47 -13.42
CA ARG A 116 10.15 -13.44 -12.01
C ARG A 116 10.66 -12.08 -11.53
N PRO A 117 11.40 -11.27 -12.32
CA PRO A 117 11.90 -9.96 -11.89
C PRO A 117 10.84 -8.92 -11.52
N TYR A 118 9.58 -9.14 -11.89
CA TYR A 118 8.47 -8.24 -11.61
C TYR A 118 7.75 -8.56 -10.29
N PHE A 119 8.14 -9.66 -9.63
CA PHE A 119 7.56 -10.11 -8.37
C PHE A 119 8.55 -9.99 -7.22
N HIS A 120 8.13 -9.37 -6.15
CA HIS A 120 8.92 -9.06 -4.97
C HIS A 120 8.30 -9.72 -3.73
N PRO A 121 8.61 -11.00 -3.46
CA PRO A 121 7.99 -11.73 -2.36
C PRO A 121 8.49 -11.26 -1.00
N PHE A 122 7.54 -11.04 -0.08
CA PHE A 122 7.76 -10.68 1.30
C PHE A 122 7.29 -11.81 2.22
N LEU A 123 8.05 -12.08 3.28
CA LEU A 123 7.74 -13.08 4.31
C LEU A 123 6.74 -12.51 5.32
N SER A 124 5.59 -13.15 5.46
CA SER A 124 4.55 -12.72 6.42
C SER A 124 4.09 -13.84 7.36
N GLY A 125 4.37 -15.09 7.06
CA GLY A 125 3.82 -16.29 7.67
C GLY A 125 4.35 -16.62 9.07
N PHE A 126 4.26 -15.68 10.02
CA PHE A 126 4.69 -15.91 11.40
C PHE A 126 3.82 -15.16 12.40
N ASN A 127 3.87 -15.60 13.67
CA ASN A 127 3.23 -14.90 14.79
C ASN A 127 4.17 -13.81 15.32
N PRO A 128 3.81 -12.51 15.25
CA PRO A 128 4.65 -11.43 15.76
C PRO A 128 4.89 -11.43 17.26
N ASN A 129 4.18 -12.26 18.04
CA ASN A 129 4.43 -12.45 19.47
C ASN A 129 5.38 -13.61 19.76
N ASP A 130 5.66 -14.48 18.78
CA ASP A 130 6.55 -15.62 18.99
C ASP A 130 8.01 -15.19 18.90
N LYS A 131 8.74 -15.28 20.00
CA LYS A 131 10.18 -14.97 20.10
C LYS A 131 11.07 -15.84 19.18
N ASN A 132 10.54 -16.91 18.61
CA ASN A 132 11.22 -17.76 17.65
C ASN A 132 10.90 -17.38 16.20
N SER A 133 10.05 -16.39 15.95
CA SER A 133 9.70 -15.97 14.57
C SER A 133 10.91 -15.52 13.77
N ALA A 134 11.92 -14.89 14.38
CA ALA A 134 13.16 -14.56 13.70
C ALA A 134 13.90 -15.82 13.19
N ALA A 135 13.91 -16.93 13.98
CA ALA A 135 14.51 -18.19 13.55
C ALA A 135 13.70 -18.85 12.41
N HIS A 136 12.37 -18.71 12.42
CA HIS A 136 11.53 -19.14 11.30
C HIS A 136 11.86 -18.38 10.02
N ILE A 137 11.93 -17.04 10.10
CA ILE A 137 12.29 -16.18 8.94
C ILE A 137 13.67 -16.56 8.41
N GLN A 138 14.67 -16.72 9.29
CA GLN A 138 16.01 -17.15 8.90
C GLN A 138 15.97 -18.48 8.14
N ARG A 139 15.20 -19.44 8.60
CA ARG A 139 15.01 -20.74 7.91
C ARG A 139 14.37 -20.59 6.54
N MET A 140 13.39 -19.68 6.38
CA MET A 140 12.77 -19.41 5.08
C MET A 140 13.77 -18.76 4.11
N LEU A 141 14.67 -17.90 4.59
CA LEU A 141 15.76 -17.32 3.79
C LEU A 141 16.75 -18.42 3.33
N GLU A 142 17.04 -19.40 4.18
CA GLU A 142 17.92 -20.52 3.87
C GLU A 142 17.29 -21.54 2.92
N LEU A 143 15.99 -21.82 3.06
CA LEU A 143 15.24 -22.75 2.20
C LEU A 143 15.00 -22.21 0.79
N TYR A 144 14.88 -20.89 0.67
CA TYR A 144 14.61 -20.20 -0.61
C TYR A 144 15.63 -19.07 -0.85
N PRO A 145 16.90 -19.41 -1.12
CA PRO A 145 17.99 -18.43 -1.26
C PRO A 145 17.69 -17.43 -2.37
N GLY A 146 17.76 -16.13 -2.04
CA GLY A 146 17.57 -15.04 -3.00
C GLY A 146 16.12 -14.82 -3.46
N LEU A 147 15.15 -15.55 -2.91
CA LEU A 147 13.73 -15.36 -3.26
C LEU A 147 13.15 -14.14 -2.54
N TRP A 148 13.31 -14.06 -1.23
CA TRP A 148 12.65 -13.10 -0.37
C TRP A 148 13.30 -11.72 -0.45
N GLN A 149 12.48 -10.69 -0.62
CA GLN A 149 12.93 -9.31 -0.81
C GLN A 149 12.42 -8.35 0.27
N GLY A 150 11.71 -8.85 1.27
CA GLY A 150 11.24 -8.11 2.41
C GLY A 150 10.53 -9.00 3.42
N ILE A 151 10.09 -8.40 4.52
CA ILE A 151 9.30 -9.04 5.58
C ILE A 151 8.01 -8.25 5.72
N GLY A 152 6.86 -8.93 5.69
CA GLY A 152 5.53 -8.32 5.87
C GLY A 152 4.54 -8.72 4.77
N GLU A 153 3.30 -8.25 4.87
CA GLU A 153 2.81 -7.38 5.93
C GLU A 153 2.79 -8.11 7.27
N VAL A 154 3.39 -7.50 8.28
CA VAL A 154 3.37 -8.04 9.65
C VAL A 154 2.17 -7.46 10.39
N PHE A 155 1.24 -8.29 10.83
CA PHE A 155 0.05 -7.86 11.55
C PHE A 155 0.35 -7.60 13.03
N THR A 156 0.69 -6.35 13.35
CA THR A 156 0.71 -5.85 14.71
C THR A 156 -0.43 -4.87 14.90
N ARG A 157 -1.04 -4.81 16.06
CA ARG A 157 -2.14 -3.86 16.37
C ARG A 157 -3.14 -3.71 15.21
N HIS A 158 -3.62 -4.82 14.67
CA HIS A 158 -4.68 -4.85 13.67
C HIS A 158 -6.01 -5.10 14.38
N ASP A 159 -6.89 -4.10 14.46
CA ASP A 159 -8.08 -4.11 15.31
C ASP A 159 -8.99 -5.33 15.10
N ASP A 160 -9.11 -5.79 13.85
CA ASP A 160 -10.08 -6.83 13.48
C ASP A 160 -9.48 -8.23 13.52
N LEU A 161 -8.24 -8.37 13.02
CA LEU A 161 -7.65 -9.68 12.78
C LEU A 161 -6.85 -10.17 13.98
N THR A 162 -6.01 -9.33 14.57
CA THR A 162 -5.22 -9.74 15.74
C THR A 162 -6.06 -9.87 17.00
N ALA A 163 -7.22 -9.23 17.07
CA ALA A 163 -8.19 -9.43 18.15
C ALA A 163 -8.88 -10.80 18.10
N LEU A 164 -8.90 -11.45 16.94
CA LEU A 164 -9.50 -12.77 16.74
C LEU A 164 -8.50 -13.92 16.88
N THR A 165 -7.21 -13.62 17.02
CA THR A 165 -6.17 -14.63 17.27
C THR A 165 -6.04 -14.95 18.75
N SER A 166 -5.60 -16.17 19.07
CA SER A 166 -5.30 -16.54 20.45
C SER A 166 -4.05 -15.81 20.97
N GLY A 167 -4.08 -15.39 22.23
CA GLY A 167 -2.99 -14.69 22.90
C GLY A 167 -3.14 -13.17 22.88
N ASP A 168 -2.07 -12.49 23.25
CA ASP A 168 -2.04 -11.02 23.30
C ASP A 168 -2.00 -10.41 21.91
N THR A 169 -2.61 -9.24 21.73
CA THR A 169 -2.48 -8.44 20.51
C THR A 169 -1.01 -8.11 20.26
N PRO A 170 -0.42 -8.49 19.13
CA PRO A 170 0.96 -8.16 18.82
C PRO A 170 1.19 -6.66 18.76
N ARG A 171 2.35 -6.22 19.25
CA ARG A 171 2.79 -4.82 19.18
C ARG A 171 4.08 -4.73 18.40
N ALA A 172 4.22 -3.67 17.62
CA ALA A 172 5.40 -3.46 16.79
C ALA A 172 6.69 -3.27 17.61
N ASN A 173 6.59 -2.87 18.88
CA ASN A 173 7.73 -2.67 19.79
C ASN A 173 7.98 -3.84 20.76
N ASN A 174 7.39 -5.02 20.52
CA ASN A 174 7.63 -6.17 21.39
C ASN A 174 9.01 -6.82 21.15
N GLU A 175 9.42 -7.71 22.05
CA GLU A 175 10.74 -8.39 21.98
C GLU A 175 10.91 -9.27 20.74
N ALA A 176 9.85 -9.93 20.28
CA ALA A 176 9.90 -10.77 19.08
C ALA A 176 10.16 -9.93 17.82
N MET A 177 9.47 -8.80 17.71
CA MET A 177 9.65 -7.85 16.61
C MET A 177 11.04 -7.21 16.61
N THR A 178 11.60 -6.90 17.79
CA THR A 178 12.99 -6.42 17.90
C THR A 178 13.98 -7.37 17.23
N LYS A 179 13.85 -8.69 17.46
CA LYS A 179 14.71 -9.70 16.81
C LYS A 179 14.53 -9.72 15.28
N ILE A 180 13.29 -9.56 14.83
CA ILE A 180 12.96 -9.52 13.38
C ILE A 180 13.57 -8.28 12.73
N TYR A 181 13.51 -7.11 13.38
CA TYR A 181 14.12 -5.88 12.83
C TYR A 181 15.63 -5.98 12.73
N HIS A 182 16.32 -6.60 13.68
CA HIS A 182 17.76 -6.88 13.57
C HIS A 182 18.05 -7.81 12.39
N LEU A 183 17.33 -8.94 12.28
CA LEU A 183 17.49 -9.88 11.18
C LEU A 183 17.24 -9.22 9.82
N ALA A 184 16.23 -8.37 9.73
CA ALA A 184 15.92 -7.63 8.51
C ALA A 184 17.05 -6.69 8.09
N ALA A 185 17.64 -5.95 9.04
CA ALA A 185 18.78 -5.08 8.78
C ALA A 185 20.02 -5.85 8.33
N GLU A 186 20.33 -7.00 8.96
CA GLU A 186 21.45 -7.88 8.60
C GLU A 186 21.32 -8.46 7.20
N ASN A 187 20.10 -8.67 6.71
CA ASN A 187 19.80 -9.23 5.39
C ASN A 187 19.40 -8.18 4.33
N ASP A 188 19.54 -6.88 4.63
CA ASP A 188 19.12 -5.77 3.75
C ASP A 188 17.64 -5.85 3.33
N LEU A 189 16.75 -6.33 4.21
CA LEU A 189 15.32 -6.49 3.94
C LEU A 189 14.52 -5.31 4.52
N PRO A 190 13.59 -4.68 3.78
CA PRO A 190 12.59 -3.79 4.34
C PRO A 190 11.57 -4.59 5.15
N VAL A 191 10.93 -3.93 6.13
CA VAL A 191 9.86 -4.52 6.94
C VAL A 191 8.58 -3.70 6.77
N MET A 192 7.54 -4.29 6.20
CA MET A 192 6.21 -3.69 6.18
C MET A 192 5.45 -4.10 7.43
N VAL A 193 4.95 -3.10 8.16
CA VAL A 193 4.27 -3.29 9.44
C VAL A 193 2.89 -2.66 9.38
N HIS A 194 1.85 -3.45 9.60
CA HIS A 194 0.55 -2.96 9.98
C HIS A 194 0.55 -2.66 11.48
N SER A 195 0.36 -1.43 11.85
CA SER A 195 0.24 -1.02 13.25
C SER A 195 -0.67 0.20 13.34
N ASN A 196 -1.91 -0.01 13.77
CA ASN A 196 -2.87 1.07 13.91
C ASN A 196 -2.34 2.16 14.85
N ILE A 197 -2.43 3.42 14.40
CA ILE A 197 -1.97 4.59 15.18
C ILE A 197 -2.88 4.86 16.38
N THR A 198 -4.14 4.43 16.30
CA THR A 198 -5.16 4.62 17.33
C THR A 198 -6.19 3.51 17.29
N SER A 199 -7.13 3.50 18.24
CA SER A 199 -8.31 2.64 18.22
C SER A 199 -9.47 3.28 17.45
N LYS A 200 -10.49 2.51 17.15
CA LYS A 200 -11.72 3.01 16.50
C LYS A 200 -12.51 4.03 17.32
N ARG A 201 -12.17 4.27 18.60
CA ARG A 201 -12.91 5.15 19.49
C ARG A 201 -12.11 6.37 19.97
N GLU A 202 -10.76 6.29 19.92
CA GLU A 202 -9.88 7.31 20.46
C GLU A 202 -9.48 8.32 19.38
N ARG A 203 -9.59 9.61 19.68
CA ARG A 203 -9.28 10.71 18.77
C ARG A 203 -7.88 11.31 19.03
N ASN A 204 -6.96 10.47 19.47
CA ASN A 204 -5.55 10.81 19.69
C ASN A 204 -4.68 9.65 19.20
N PRO A 205 -3.38 9.85 18.98
CA PRO A 205 -2.48 8.80 18.49
C PRO A 205 -2.08 7.82 19.62
N LEU A 206 -3.08 7.09 20.16
CA LEU A 206 -2.98 6.23 21.34
C LEU A 206 -1.84 5.20 21.27
N TYR A 207 -1.61 4.62 20.07
CA TYR A 207 -0.63 3.55 19.85
C TYR A 207 0.64 4.01 19.13
N LEU A 208 0.79 5.31 18.91
CA LEU A 208 1.92 5.87 18.15
C LEU A 208 3.29 5.38 18.66
N GLN A 209 3.45 5.25 19.96
CA GLN A 209 4.70 4.81 20.55
C GLN A 209 5.10 3.39 20.11
N GLU A 210 4.13 2.55 19.78
CA GLU A 210 4.39 1.17 19.35
C GLU A 210 5.14 1.09 18.02
N ILE A 211 4.96 2.07 17.12
CA ILE A 211 5.70 2.17 15.86
C ILE A 211 6.90 3.14 15.97
N GLU A 212 6.78 4.20 16.76
CA GLU A 212 7.83 5.21 16.89
C GLU A 212 9.07 4.68 17.62
N GLU A 213 8.89 3.82 18.62
CA GLU A 213 9.98 3.20 19.34
C GLU A 213 10.86 2.29 18.45
N PRO A 214 10.33 1.36 17.65
CA PRO A 214 11.09 0.62 16.66
C PRO A 214 11.87 1.49 15.67
N LEU A 215 11.25 2.53 15.11
CA LEU A 215 11.90 3.45 14.19
C LEU A 215 13.15 4.08 14.79
N ARG A 216 13.06 4.51 16.05
CA ARG A 216 14.18 5.11 16.80
C ARG A 216 15.27 4.09 17.14
N ASN A 217 14.86 2.89 17.59
CA ASN A 217 15.78 1.89 18.10
C ASN A 217 16.46 1.05 17.01
N HIS A 218 15.88 1.01 15.79
CA HIS A 218 16.38 0.24 14.63
C HIS A 218 16.63 1.13 13.41
N PRO A 219 17.57 2.11 13.48
CA PRO A 219 17.78 3.09 12.40
C PRO A 219 18.29 2.48 11.09
N HIS A 220 18.80 1.25 11.12
CA HIS A 220 19.28 0.52 9.94
C HIS A 220 18.22 -0.35 9.27
N THR A 221 17.06 -0.52 9.89
CA THR A 221 15.91 -1.23 9.32
C THR A 221 15.04 -0.22 8.55
N ARG A 222 14.68 -0.54 7.32
CA ARG A 222 13.72 0.25 6.52
C ARG A 222 12.32 -0.22 6.87
N PHE A 223 11.49 0.70 7.38
CA PHE A 223 10.11 0.42 7.74
C PHE A 223 9.14 0.96 6.69
N ILE A 224 8.24 0.13 6.22
CA ILE A 224 7.07 0.52 5.45
C ILE A 224 5.88 0.46 6.41
N TRP A 225 5.28 1.61 6.72
CA TRP A 225 4.11 1.65 7.57
C TRP A 225 2.85 1.53 6.73
N ALA A 226 2.20 0.37 6.80
CA ALA A 226 1.00 0.06 6.04
C ALA A 226 -0.11 1.05 6.38
N HIS A 227 -0.78 1.60 5.35
CA HIS A 227 -1.91 2.54 5.44
C HIS A 227 -1.65 3.75 6.35
N ALA A 228 -0.38 4.15 6.54
CA ALA A 228 0.00 5.21 7.49
C ALA A 228 -0.56 4.98 8.91
N GLY A 229 -0.76 3.74 9.32
CA GLY A 229 -1.33 3.37 10.62
C GLY A 229 -2.84 3.56 10.72
N THR A 230 -3.54 3.65 9.61
CA THR A 230 -5.02 3.64 9.56
C THR A 230 -5.56 2.24 9.29
N SER A 231 -6.87 2.07 9.33
CA SER A 231 -7.56 0.83 8.98
C SER A 231 -9.00 1.11 8.56
N ALA A 232 -9.64 0.14 7.89
CA ALA A 232 -11.06 0.26 7.56
C ALA A 232 -11.94 0.40 8.81
N GLU A 233 -11.56 -0.23 9.92
CA GLU A 233 -12.33 -0.17 11.16
C GLU A 233 -12.23 1.21 11.81
N ILE A 234 -11.04 1.82 11.82
CA ILE A 234 -10.85 3.20 12.26
C ILE A 234 -11.67 4.14 11.36
N HIS A 235 -11.53 4.01 10.04
CA HIS A 235 -12.24 4.85 9.07
C HIS A 235 -13.76 4.76 9.21
N ARG A 236 -14.31 3.55 9.38
CA ARG A 236 -15.74 3.32 9.55
C ARG A 236 -16.32 4.04 10.77
N HIS A 237 -15.54 4.20 11.85
CA HIS A 237 -15.98 4.80 13.12
C HIS A 237 -15.58 6.27 13.27
N GLN A 238 -14.49 6.70 12.67
CA GLN A 238 -13.93 8.04 12.87
C GLN A 238 -13.86 8.88 11.60
N THR A 239 -14.10 8.29 10.43
CA THR A 239 -14.03 8.91 9.10
C THR A 239 -12.61 9.44 8.79
N GLN A 240 -12.14 10.43 9.54
CA GLN A 240 -10.82 11.04 9.36
C GLN A 240 -10.15 11.28 10.72
N LEU A 241 -8.83 11.14 10.77
CA LEU A 241 -8.00 11.42 11.95
C LEU A 241 -7.30 12.76 11.75
N ASP A 242 -7.75 13.82 12.44
CA ASP A 242 -7.20 15.18 12.31
C ASP A 242 -5.72 15.27 12.71
N PHE A 243 -5.27 14.39 13.60
CA PHE A 243 -3.88 14.33 14.06
C PHE A 243 -2.94 13.56 13.11
N LEU A 244 -3.46 12.84 12.09
CA LEU A 244 -2.63 11.97 11.25
C LEU A 244 -1.58 12.74 10.47
N LEU A 245 -1.99 13.75 9.72
CA LEU A 245 -1.08 14.55 8.90
C LEU A 245 0.03 15.25 9.70
N PRO A 246 -0.27 15.96 10.82
CA PRO A 246 0.76 16.54 11.67
C PRO A 246 1.71 15.48 12.25
N THR A 247 1.19 14.33 12.65
CA THR A 247 1.98 13.23 13.20
C THR A 247 2.93 12.66 12.16
N LEU A 248 2.44 12.36 10.94
CA LEU A 248 3.28 11.86 9.85
C LEU A 248 4.35 12.86 9.44
N THR A 249 4.02 14.15 9.39
CA THR A 249 4.99 15.21 9.08
C THR A 249 6.16 15.18 10.06
N ARG A 250 5.87 15.12 11.37
CA ARG A 250 6.89 15.03 12.42
C ARG A 250 7.70 13.73 12.32
N MET A 251 7.04 12.60 12.09
CA MET A 251 7.71 11.31 12.02
C MET A 251 8.63 11.19 10.80
N LEU A 252 8.20 11.65 9.63
CA LEU A 252 9.03 11.66 8.41
C LEU A 252 10.26 12.57 8.55
N GLU A 253 10.14 13.65 9.31
CA GLU A 253 11.27 14.53 9.63
C GLU A 253 12.25 13.88 10.61
N ALA A 254 11.73 13.17 11.63
CA ALA A 254 12.53 12.56 12.69
C ALA A 254 13.18 11.23 12.28
N TYR A 255 12.54 10.44 11.41
CA TYR A 255 12.93 9.07 11.12
C TYR A 255 13.23 8.84 9.63
N PRO A 256 14.50 8.91 9.21
CA PRO A 256 14.89 8.71 7.81
C PRO A 256 14.61 7.29 7.29
N ASN A 257 14.40 6.32 8.16
CA ASN A 257 14.10 4.93 7.87
C ASN A 257 12.59 4.61 7.77
N LEU A 258 11.70 5.62 7.89
CA LEU A 258 10.26 5.46 7.74
C LEU A 258 9.83 5.72 6.29
N PHE A 259 9.03 4.80 5.72
CA PHE A 259 8.32 4.91 4.45
C PHE A 259 6.84 4.65 4.69
N ILE A 260 5.98 5.21 3.85
CA ILE A 260 4.53 5.16 4.01
C ILE A 260 3.93 4.45 2.79
N ASP A 261 3.18 3.39 3.05
CA ASP A 261 2.28 2.80 2.08
C ASP A 261 0.94 3.57 2.11
N LEU A 262 0.48 3.98 0.93
CA LEU A 262 -0.73 4.78 0.73
C LEU A 262 -1.93 3.93 0.31
N SER A 263 -1.87 2.61 0.46
CA SER A 263 -2.91 1.72 0.03
C SER A 263 -4.24 1.91 0.77
N TRP A 264 -5.29 1.38 0.16
CA TRP A 264 -6.61 1.15 0.72
C TRP A 264 -7.23 2.37 1.45
N SER A 265 -7.29 2.35 2.81
CA SER A 265 -7.95 3.38 3.63
C SER A 265 -7.33 4.78 3.53
N MET A 266 -6.19 4.92 2.86
CA MET A 266 -5.54 6.22 2.67
C MET A 266 -6.12 7.03 1.51
N LEU A 267 -6.69 6.38 0.49
CA LEU A 267 -7.16 7.11 -0.69
C LEU A 267 -8.25 8.13 -0.32
N THR A 268 -9.32 7.66 0.29
CA THR A 268 -10.40 8.52 0.79
C THR A 268 -10.59 8.22 2.29
N PRO A 269 -10.55 9.21 3.16
CA PRO A 269 -10.66 10.65 2.92
C PRO A 269 -9.34 11.43 2.93
N TYR A 270 -8.17 10.77 2.91
CA TYR A 270 -6.90 11.47 3.16
C TYR A 270 -6.28 12.05 1.89
N LEU A 271 -6.03 11.25 0.86
CA LEU A 271 -5.43 11.76 -0.39
C LEU A 271 -6.44 12.51 -1.25
N LEU A 272 -7.66 11.98 -1.32
CA LEU A 272 -8.79 12.59 -2.02
C LEU A 272 -9.90 12.92 -1.01
N ASP A 273 -10.66 13.97 -1.31
CA ASP A 273 -11.91 14.25 -0.61
C ASP A 273 -13.06 13.36 -1.15
N GLU A 274 -14.26 13.49 -0.56
CA GLU A 274 -15.45 12.73 -0.97
C GLU A 274 -15.90 13.00 -2.42
N GLN A 275 -15.43 14.09 -3.03
CA GLN A 275 -15.67 14.47 -4.41
C GLN A 275 -14.57 14.00 -5.36
N GLY A 276 -13.58 13.24 -4.85
CA GLY A 276 -12.43 12.74 -5.61
C GLY A 276 -11.38 13.82 -5.93
N LYS A 277 -11.42 14.97 -5.25
CA LYS A 277 -10.46 16.04 -5.45
C LYS A 277 -9.24 15.85 -4.55
N PRO A 278 -8.01 15.97 -5.09
CA PRO A 278 -6.78 15.87 -4.30
C PRO A 278 -6.71 16.92 -3.18
N ARG A 279 -6.35 16.49 -1.99
CA ARG A 279 -6.20 17.36 -0.82
C ARG A 279 -4.85 18.08 -0.84
N PRO A 280 -4.84 19.42 -0.82
CA PRO A 280 -3.61 20.22 -0.96
C PRO A 280 -2.58 19.94 0.13
N GLU A 281 -3.02 19.68 1.35
CA GLU A 281 -2.14 19.40 2.49
C GLU A 281 -1.38 18.09 2.35
N TRP A 282 -2.00 17.06 1.77
CA TRP A 282 -1.34 15.79 1.47
C TRP A 282 -0.41 15.90 0.26
N LEU A 283 -0.80 16.67 -0.76
CA LEU A 283 0.09 17.01 -1.87
C LEU A 283 1.35 17.73 -1.38
N ALA A 284 1.20 18.66 -0.42
CA ALA A 284 2.33 19.37 0.17
C ALA A 284 3.27 18.43 0.95
N LEU A 285 2.71 17.48 1.72
CA LEU A 285 3.50 16.48 2.45
C LEU A 285 4.29 15.59 1.49
N VAL A 286 3.65 15.05 0.44
CA VAL A 286 4.32 14.20 -0.54
C VAL A 286 5.39 14.98 -1.31
N LYS A 287 5.14 16.23 -1.68
CA LYS A 287 6.16 17.10 -2.32
C LYS A 287 7.35 17.37 -1.40
N LYS A 288 7.14 17.46 -0.09
CA LYS A 288 8.22 17.68 0.89
C LYS A 288 9.09 16.43 1.06
N TYR A 289 8.51 15.24 0.95
CA TYR A 289 9.19 13.95 1.14
C TYR A 289 8.95 12.99 -0.03
N PRO A 290 9.36 13.35 -1.27
CA PRO A 290 8.92 12.66 -2.48
C PRO A 290 9.38 11.21 -2.60
N GLU A 291 10.36 10.78 -1.83
CA GLU A 291 10.94 9.42 -1.85
C GLU A 291 10.43 8.52 -0.74
N ARG A 292 9.39 8.96 0.01
CA ARG A 292 8.97 8.30 1.25
C ARG A 292 7.57 7.69 1.15
N PHE A 293 6.90 7.82 0.01
CA PHE A 293 5.54 7.33 -0.21
C PHE A 293 5.51 6.37 -1.38
N MET A 294 4.73 5.31 -1.24
CA MET A 294 4.48 4.33 -2.29
C MET A 294 3.00 3.95 -2.35
N LEU A 295 2.54 3.52 -3.51
CA LEU A 295 1.18 3.05 -3.69
C LEU A 295 1.09 1.55 -3.46
N GLY A 296 -0.06 1.09 -3.00
CA GLY A 296 -0.41 -0.30 -2.90
C GLY A 296 -1.90 -0.50 -3.12
N SER A 297 -2.29 -1.67 -3.57
CA SER A 297 -3.70 -2.01 -3.75
C SER A 297 -4.34 -2.56 -2.49
N ASP A 298 -3.58 -3.28 -1.68
CA ASP A 298 -4.05 -4.13 -0.59
C ASP A 298 -5.11 -5.16 -1.05
N VAL A 299 -4.99 -5.60 -2.29
CA VAL A 299 -5.86 -6.64 -2.85
C VAL A 299 -5.48 -7.98 -2.25
N VAL A 300 -6.50 -8.75 -1.85
CA VAL A 300 -6.34 -9.98 -1.08
C VAL A 300 -6.86 -11.17 -1.86
N GLY A 301 -5.97 -11.99 -2.44
CA GLY A 301 -6.24 -13.27 -3.10
C GLY A 301 -7.09 -13.22 -4.38
N ARG A 302 -7.74 -12.09 -4.69
CA ARG A 302 -8.63 -11.92 -5.84
C ARG A 302 -8.30 -10.65 -6.61
N PHE A 303 -7.84 -10.78 -7.85
CA PHE A 303 -7.17 -9.70 -8.59
C PHE A 303 -8.07 -8.95 -9.58
N ASN A 304 -9.37 -9.19 -9.58
CA ASN A 304 -10.32 -8.56 -10.49
C ASN A 304 -10.51 -7.05 -10.26
N ARG A 305 -10.16 -6.55 -9.06
CA ARG A 305 -10.21 -5.12 -8.74
C ARG A 305 -8.84 -4.45 -8.73
N LEU A 306 -7.77 -5.19 -9.01
CA LEU A 306 -6.40 -4.68 -8.93
C LEU A 306 -6.19 -3.40 -9.76
N GLY A 307 -6.68 -3.39 -11.00
CA GLY A 307 -6.62 -2.22 -11.86
C GLY A 307 -7.43 -1.04 -11.34
N GLU A 308 -8.66 -1.28 -10.86
CA GLU A 308 -9.51 -0.25 -10.25
C GLU A 308 -8.83 0.41 -9.06
N GLU A 309 -8.28 -0.40 -8.14
CA GLU A 309 -7.59 0.11 -6.94
C GLU A 309 -6.37 0.96 -7.32
N MET A 310 -5.51 0.49 -8.21
CA MET A 310 -4.30 1.22 -8.60
C MET A 310 -4.61 2.49 -9.42
N HIS A 311 -5.57 2.45 -10.34
CA HIS A 311 -5.94 3.61 -11.14
C HIS A 311 -6.70 4.68 -10.34
N SER A 312 -7.29 4.31 -9.21
CA SER A 312 -8.00 5.25 -8.34
C SER A 312 -7.09 6.34 -7.75
N PHE A 313 -5.76 6.12 -7.74
CA PHE A 313 -4.77 7.11 -7.33
C PHE A 313 -4.45 8.17 -8.41
N ALA A 314 -4.88 7.98 -9.67
CA ALA A 314 -4.54 8.88 -10.78
C ALA A 314 -4.88 10.35 -10.51
N PRO A 315 -6.03 10.73 -9.92
CA PRO A 315 -6.33 12.14 -9.61
C PRO A 315 -5.31 12.77 -8.65
N PHE A 316 -4.82 12.01 -7.68
CA PHE A 316 -3.79 12.48 -6.74
C PHE A 316 -2.43 12.62 -7.43
N LEU A 317 -2.04 11.65 -8.24
CA LEU A 317 -0.79 11.67 -9.00
C LEU A 317 -0.76 12.81 -10.02
N ASP A 318 -1.87 13.06 -10.73
CA ASP A 318 -1.99 14.16 -11.72
C ASP A 318 -1.79 15.54 -11.10
N ALA A 319 -2.09 15.70 -9.80
CA ALA A 319 -1.89 16.95 -9.06
C ALA A 319 -0.44 17.12 -8.53
N LEU A 320 0.42 16.11 -8.67
CA LEU A 320 1.85 16.18 -8.35
C LEU A 320 2.68 16.58 -9.57
N PRO A 321 3.88 17.17 -9.38
CA PRO A 321 4.88 17.23 -10.44
C PRO A 321 5.17 15.85 -11.00
N GLU A 322 5.37 15.74 -12.31
CA GLU A 322 5.51 14.46 -13.01
C GLU A 322 6.59 13.55 -12.42
N GLU A 323 7.76 14.10 -12.11
CA GLU A 323 8.86 13.35 -11.47
C GLU A 323 8.47 12.77 -10.11
N ILE A 324 7.71 13.53 -9.30
CA ILE A 324 7.24 13.07 -7.99
C ILE A 324 6.13 12.02 -8.17
N ALA A 325 5.21 12.23 -9.11
CA ALA A 325 4.16 11.28 -9.41
C ALA A 325 4.75 9.91 -9.83
N GLN A 326 5.78 9.91 -10.69
CA GLN A 326 6.47 8.69 -11.11
C GLN A 326 7.17 7.98 -9.95
N LYS A 327 7.84 8.74 -9.06
CA LYS A 327 8.45 8.18 -7.85
C LYS A 327 7.42 7.47 -6.97
N VAL A 328 6.29 8.13 -6.70
CA VAL A 328 5.22 7.59 -5.85
C VAL A 328 4.51 6.41 -6.51
N ALA A 329 4.24 6.51 -7.81
CA ALA A 329 3.54 5.46 -8.55
C ALA A 329 4.38 4.18 -8.69
N ARG A 330 5.72 4.28 -8.76
CA ARG A 330 6.56 3.14 -9.13
C ARG A 330 7.90 3.09 -8.41
N ASP A 331 8.71 4.13 -8.52
CA ASP A 331 10.15 4.05 -8.30
C ASP A 331 10.52 3.91 -6.82
N ASN A 332 9.75 4.50 -5.92
CA ASN A 332 10.03 4.46 -4.48
C ASN A 332 9.94 3.04 -3.93
N PHE A 333 8.96 2.24 -4.39
CA PHE A 333 8.89 0.84 -4.01
C PHE A 333 10.14 0.08 -4.47
N LEU A 334 10.56 0.26 -5.71
CA LEU A 334 11.76 -0.40 -6.21
C LEU A 334 13.02 0.03 -5.48
N ALA A 335 13.12 1.30 -5.10
CA ALA A 335 14.28 1.85 -4.39
C ALA A 335 14.45 1.30 -2.96
N ILE A 336 13.36 0.83 -2.32
CA ILE A 336 13.42 0.28 -0.97
C ILE A 336 13.80 -1.21 -0.94
N LEU A 337 13.77 -1.90 -2.07
CA LEU A 337 14.10 -3.32 -2.17
C LEU A 337 15.60 -3.59 -1.94
N PRO A 338 16.00 -4.83 -1.61
CA PRO A 338 17.39 -5.20 -1.44
C PRO A 338 18.25 -4.85 -2.69
N ARG A 339 19.44 -4.33 -2.49
CA ARG A 339 20.34 -3.91 -3.58
C ARG A 339 20.73 -5.05 -4.52
N THR A 340 20.68 -6.28 -4.05
CA THR A 340 20.94 -7.48 -4.85
C THR A 340 19.80 -7.80 -5.82
N ALA A 341 18.56 -7.51 -5.46
CA ALA A 341 17.40 -7.71 -6.31
C ALA A 341 17.40 -6.80 -7.55
N LEU A 342 17.89 -5.57 -7.41
CA LEU A 342 17.97 -4.59 -8.50
C LEU A 342 19.04 -4.92 -9.56
N LYS A 343 20.06 -5.73 -9.22
CA LYS A 343 21.11 -6.12 -10.17
C LYS A 343 20.64 -7.22 -11.14
N SER A 344 19.72 -8.08 -10.73
CA SER A 344 19.18 -9.13 -11.59
C SER A 344 18.24 -8.59 -12.69
N GLY A 345 17.52 -7.52 -12.43
CA GLY A 345 16.63 -6.88 -13.42
C GLY A 345 17.34 -6.11 -14.53
N LYS A 346 18.49 -5.48 -14.23
CA LYS A 346 19.25 -4.72 -15.26
C LYS A 346 19.95 -5.59 -16.29
N THR A 347 20.19 -6.87 -15.98
CA THR A 347 20.85 -7.80 -16.92
C THR A 347 19.87 -8.39 -17.93
N ALA A 348 18.56 -8.37 -17.64
CA ALA A 348 17.53 -8.89 -18.54
C ALA A 348 17.11 -7.89 -19.63
N LEU A 349 17.32 -6.58 -19.43
CA LEU A 349 16.96 -5.52 -20.39
C LEU A 349 18.04 -5.24 -21.45
N ASN A 350 19.22 -5.89 -21.38
CA ASN A 350 20.34 -5.72 -22.32
C ASN A 350 20.69 -6.99 -23.09
N ARG A 351 19.73 -7.90 -23.30
CA ARG A 351 19.92 -9.05 -24.21
C ARG A 351 18.81 -9.17 -25.24
#